data_ff19d1414f0a987c69fa8bd96c327402
#
_entry.id   ff19d1414f0a987c69fa8bd96c327402
#
_cell.length_a   1.000
_cell.length_b   1.000
_cell.length_c   1.000
_cell.angle_alpha   90.00
_cell.angle_beta   90.00
_cell.angle_gamma   90.00
#
_symmetry.space_group_name_H-M   'P 1'
#
loop_
_entity.id
_entity.type
_entity.pdbx_description
1 polymer ?
#
loop_
_entity_poly.entity_id
_entity_poly.type
_entity_poly.pdbx_seq_one_letter_code
_entity_poly.pdbx_strand_id
1 'polypeptide(L)'
;MSNGATVTFNDPRRFGSMKLVPRARLYEEPLLRSLGPEPLGNEFDAAMLAKACARKKTSLKAALSDQRVVAGLGNIYVCEALFRARLSPKRTASTIADRNGKLNERAEKLVDAIKAVLKDAIEAGGSSLRDHRRADGSLGDFQHNFRVYDREGEPCLSCKGKIKRIVQGGRSTFYCPSCQK
;
A
#
# COMPACT_ATOMS: atom_id res chain seq x y z
N MET A 1 -5.01 33.04 -3.63
CA MET A 1 -5.04 32.96 -2.14
C MET A 1 -4.73 34.36 -1.59
N SER A 2 -5.13 34.68 -0.36
CA SER A 2 -4.92 36.01 0.25
C SER A 2 -3.45 36.44 0.35
N ASN A 3 -2.52 35.49 0.32
CA ASN A 3 -1.06 35.73 0.33
C ASN A 3 -0.43 35.77 -1.08
N GLY A 4 -1.23 35.89 -2.14
CA GLY A 4 -0.77 35.89 -3.54
C GLY A 4 -0.40 34.52 -4.12
N ALA A 5 -0.43 33.44 -3.34
CA ALA A 5 -0.11 32.11 -3.84
C ALA A 5 -1.20 31.58 -4.79
N THR A 6 -0.78 30.90 -5.85
CA THR A 6 -1.66 30.21 -6.80
C THR A 6 -1.57 28.69 -6.57
N VAL A 7 -2.72 28.03 -6.51
CA VAL A 7 -2.81 26.57 -6.47
C VAL A 7 -3.21 26.09 -7.86
N THR A 8 -2.34 25.28 -8.48
CA THR A 8 -2.61 24.69 -9.80
C THR A 8 -2.93 23.21 -9.62
N PHE A 9 -4.11 22.78 -10.07
CA PHE A 9 -4.49 21.37 -10.12
C PHE A 9 -4.18 20.80 -11.51
N ASN A 10 -3.15 19.96 -11.58
CA ASN A 10 -2.75 19.28 -12.81
C ASN A 10 -3.03 17.78 -12.71
N ASP A 11 -4.03 17.31 -13.45
CA ASP A 11 -4.43 15.89 -13.46
C ASP A 11 -4.61 15.37 -14.90
N PRO A 12 -3.52 15.03 -15.60
CA PRO A 12 -3.57 14.54 -16.97
C PRO A 12 -4.35 13.23 -17.12
N ARG A 13 -4.49 12.45 -16.05
CA ARG A 13 -5.26 11.19 -16.05
C ARG A 13 -6.74 11.36 -15.77
N ARG A 14 -7.17 12.52 -15.31
CA ARG A 14 -8.57 12.89 -15.01
C ARG A 14 -9.25 11.97 -13.97
N PHE A 15 -8.50 11.41 -13.03
CA PHE A 15 -9.03 10.61 -11.92
C PHE A 15 -9.12 11.37 -10.60
N GLY A 16 -8.46 12.52 -10.51
CA GLY A 16 -8.48 13.37 -9.35
C GLY A 16 -9.72 14.26 -9.29
N SER A 17 -9.96 14.83 -8.13
CA SER A 17 -10.97 15.84 -7.91
C SER A 17 -10.47 16.90 -6.94
N MET A 18 -10.95 18.13 -7.10
CA MET A 18 -10.70 19.21 -6.16
C MET A 18 -12.05 19.70 -5.63
N LYS A 19 -12.18 19.75 -4.30
CA LYS A 19 -13.38 20.18 -3.63
C LYS A 19 -13.04 21.08 -2.45
N LEU A 20 -13.72 22.19 -2.34
CA LEU A 20 -13.62 23.07 -1.18
C LEU A 20 -14.62 22.60 -0.11
N VAL A 21 -14.11 22.30 1.08
CA VAL A 21 -14.91 21.83 2.21
C VAL A 21 -14.52 22.61 3.47
N PRO A 22 -15.47 23.10 4.28
CA PRO A 22 -15.17 23.68 5.58
C PRO A 22 -14.38 22.69 6.45
N ARG A 23 -13.34 23.16 7.13
CA ARG A 23 -12.48 22.31 7.96
C ARG A 23 -13.28 21.50 9.01
N ALA A 24 -14.30 22.09 9.60
CA ALA A 24 -15.17 21.44 10.57
C ALA A 24 -15.96 20.26 10.00
N ARG A 25 -16.13 20.19 8.67
CA ARG A 25 -16.89 19.13 7.98
C ARG A 25 -16.00 18.20 7.15
N LEU A 26 -14.69 18.29 7.29
CA LEU A 26 -13.75 17.52 6.49
C LEU A 26 -13.95 16.00 6.59
N TYR A 27 -14.18 15.51 7.80
CA TYR A 27 -14.40 14.07 8.06
C TYR A 27 -15.81 13.57 7.71
N GLU A 28 -16.74 14.49 7.40
CA GLU A 28 -18.07 14.14 6.89
C GLU A 28 -18.04 13.93 5.35
N GLU A 29 -16.99 14.38 4.70
CA GLU A 29 -16.85 14.28 3.25
C GLU A 29 -16.88 12.81 2.79
N PRO A 30 -17.80 12.43 1.88
CA PRO A 30 -17.99 11.04 1.46
C PRO A 30 -16.70 10.34 0.97
N LEU A 31 -15.78 11.07 0.35
CA LEU A 31 -14.50 10.52 -0.12
C LEU A 31 -13.52 10.22 1.02
N LEU A 32 -13.65 10.89 2.17
CA LEU A 32 -12.74 10.76 3.31
C LEU A 32 -13.30 9.89 4.42
N ARG A 33 -14.60 10.01 4.73
CA ARG A 33 -15.24 9.34 5.86
C ARG A 33 -15.14 7.81 5.86
N SER A 34 -14.93 7.22 4.69
CA SER A 34 -14.83 5.76 4.52
C SER A 34 -13.39 5.24 4.48
N LEU A 35 -12.40 6.14 4.53
CA LEU A 35 -10.99 5.73 4.53
C LEU A 35 -10.64 5.03 5.84
N GLY A 36 -9.82 3.99 5.73
CA GLY A 36 -9.15 3.38 6.87
C GLY A 36 -8.06 4.29 7.43
N PRO A 37 -7.39 3.87 8.51
CA PRO A 37 -6.30 4.62 9.09
C PRO A 37 -5.12 4.74 8.12
N GLU A 38 -4.37 5.81 8.29
CA GLU A 38 -3.12 6.01 7.58
C GLU A 38 -2.03 5.07 8.10
N PRO A 39 -1.26 4.40 7.23
CA PRO A 39 -0.34 3.34 7.63
C PRO A 39 0.84 3.80 8.49
N LEU A 40 1.18 5.08 8.47
CA LEU A 40 2.21 5.66 9.34
C LEU A 40 1.63 6.35 10.59
N GLY A 41 0.30 6.45 10.69
CA GLY A 41 -0.39 6.98 11.85
C GLY A 41 -0.41 6.01 13.04
N ASN A 42 -0.72 6.54 14.22
CA ASN A 42 -0.77 5.76 15.46
C ASN A 42 -1.96 4.78 15.51
N GLU A 43 -3.01 5.03 14.73
CA GLU A 43 -4.20 4.18 14.67
C GLU A 43 -3.98 2.91 13.83
N PHE A 44 -2.90 2.84 13.05
CA PHE A 44 -2.58 1.67 12.26
C PHE A 44 -1.63 0.76 13.03
N ASP A 45 -2.18 -0.29 13.59
CA ASP A 45 -1.46 -1.35 14.31
C ASP A 45 -1.89 -2.76 13.88
N ALA A 46 -1.23 -3.76 14.43
CA ALA A 46 -1.49 -5.16 14.11
C ALA A 46 -2.88 -5.63 14.58
N ALA A 47 -3.38 -5.12 15.70
CA ALA A 47 -4.69 -5.46 16.23
C ALA A 47 -5.81 -4.91 15.33
N MET A 48 -5.68 -3.66 14.91
CA MET A 48 -6.60 -3.03 13.95
C MET A 48 -6.63 -3.80 12.63
N LEU A 49 -5.45 -4.09 12.06
CA LEU A 49 -5.36 -4.80 10.78
C LEU A 49 -5.92 -6.22 10.87
N ALA A 50 -5.62 -6.96 11.93
CA ALA A 50 -6.17 -8.29 12.19
C ALA A 50 -7.70 -8.25 12.28
N LYS A 51 -8.27 -7.33 13.06
CA LYS A 51 -9.71 -7.11 13.17
C LYS A 51 -10.36 -6.78 11.83
N ALA A 52 -9.75 -5.88 11.04
CA ALA A 52 -10.27 -5.50 9.72
C ALA A 52 -10.25 -6.66 8.72
N CYS A 53 -9.33 -7.63 8.87
CA CYS A 53 -9.17 -8.78 7.99
C CYS A 53 -9.89 -10.05 8.47
N ALA A 54 -10.25 -10.18 9.73
CA ALA A 54 -10.71 -11.42 10.38
C ALA A 54 -11.83 -12.18 9.65
N ARG A 55 -12.75 -11.47 9.00
CA ARG A 55 -13.87 -12.06 8.25
C ARG A 55 -13.75 -11.95 6.74
N LYS A 56 -12.64 -11.43 6.23
CA LYS A 56 -12.46 -11.23 4.77
C LYS A 56 -12.01 -12.53 4.12
N LYS A 57 -12.82 -13.05 3.20
CA LYS A 57 -12.50 -14.23 2.36
C LYS A 57 -11.66 -13.87 1.12
N THR A 58 -11.49 -12.60 0.84
CA THR A 58 -10.67 -12.11 -0.28
C THR A 58 -9.17 -12.36 -0.04
N SER A 59 -8.36 -12.21 -1.07
CA SER A 59 -6.91 -12.33 -0.92
C SER A 59 -6.34 -11.21 -0.05
N LEU A 60 -5.26 -11.51 0.66
CA LEU A 60 -4.59 -10.54 1.53
C LEU A 60 -4.18 -9.27 0.76
N LYS A 61 -3.65 -9.46 -0.46
CA LYS A 61 -3.33 -8.32 -1.35
C LYS A 61 -4.55 -7.45 -1.66
N ALA A 62 -5.69 -8.06 -1.96
CA ALA A 62 -6.91 -7.31 -2.25
C ALA A 62 -7.44 -6.57 -1.01
N ALA A 63 -7.36 -7.19 0.17
CA ALA A 63 -7.73 -6.54 1.42
C ALA A 63 -6.85 -5.32 1.72
N LEU A 64 -5.53 -5.43 1.53
CA LEU A 64 -4.59 -4.32 1.72
C LEU A 64 -4.73 -3.20 0.68
N SER A 65 -5.26 -3.51 -0.50
CA SER A 65 -5.53 -2.52 -1.56
C SER A 65 -6.88 -1.80 -1.38
N ASP A 66 -7.71 -2.24 -0.43
CA ASP A 66 -8.97 -1.58 -0.06
C ASP A 66 -8.66 -0.39 0.85
N GLN A 67 -8.87 0.82 0.35
CA GLN A 67 -8.60 2.06 1.08
C GLN A 67 -9.44 2.22 2.38
N ARG A 68 -10.46 1.41 2.56
CA ARG A 68 -11.25 1.33 3.80
C ARG A 68 -10.55 0.47 4.87
N VAL A 69 -9.60 -0.36 4.49
CA VAL A 69 -8.79 -1.17 5.42
C VAL A 69 -7.56 -0.40 5.84
N VAL A 70 -6.83 0.16 4.88
CA VAL A 70 -5.68 1.03 5.11
C VAL A 70 -5.61 2.07 4.01
N ALA A 71 -5.61 3.34 4.37
CA ALA A 71 -5.58 4.45 3.41
C ALA A 71 -4.18 4.62 2.81
N GLY A 72 -4.12 5.09 1.55
CA GLY A 72 -2.86 5.49 0.90
C GLY A 72 -1.93 4.35 0.48
N LEU A 73 -2.23 3.10 0.80
CA LEU A 73 -1.37 1.97 0.45
C LEU A 73 -1.62 1.54 -1.01
N GLY A 74 -0.70 1.90 -1.90
CA GLY A 74 -0.77 1.62 -3.33
C GLY A 74 -0.22 0.25 -3.73
N ASN A 75 -0.46 -0.13 -5.00
CA ASN A 75 -0.13 -1.46 -5.54
C ASN A 75 1.36 -1.84 -5.40
N ILE A 76 2.27 -0.90 -5.58
CA ILE A 76 3.72 -1.09 -5.42
C ILE A 76 4.02 -1.50 -3.99
N TYR A 77 3.63 -0.66 -3.05
CA TYR A 77 3.95 -0.83 -1.63
C TYR A 77 3.28 -2.05 -1.02
N VAL A 78 2.08 -2.43 -1.48
CA VAL A 78 1.44 -3.70 -1.07
C VAL A 78 2.27 -4.90 -1.50
N CYS A 79 2.79 -4.95 -2.74
CA CYS A 79 3.62 -6.05 -3.19
C CYS A 79 4.94 -6.13 -2.40
N GLU A 80 5.59 -5.01 -2.21
CA GLU A 80 6.86 -4.93 -1.47
C GLU A 80 6.69 -5.27 0.03
N ALA A 81 5.62 -4.78 0.67
CA ALA A 81 5.33 -5.11 2.07
C ALA A 81 5.03 -6.59 2.26
N LEU A 82 4.22 -7.20 1.40
CA LEU A 82 3.93 -8.63 1.43
C LEU A 82 5.20 -9.49 1.23
N PHE A 83 6.12 -9.03 0.37
CA PHE A 83 7.40 -9.70 0.21
C PHE A 83 8.26 -9.61 1.49
N ARG A 84 8.39 -8.44 2.10
CA ARG A 84 9.13 -8.24 3.34
C ARG A 84 8.54 -9.07 4.50
N ALA A 85 7.21 -9.11 4.60
CA ALA A 85 6.50 -9.92 5.59
C ALA A 85 6.53 -11.43 5.28
N ARG A 86 7.06 -11.86 4.12
CA ARG A 86 7.06 -13.25 3.63
C ARG A 86 5.67 -13.86 3.50
N LEU A 87 4.66 -13.04 3.22
CA LEU A 87 3.27 -13.45 3.07
C LEU A 87 2.86 -13.47 1.60
N SER A 88 2.21 -14.57 1.19
CA SER A 88 1.71 -14.70 -0.17
C SER A 88 0.59 -13.70 -0.46
N PRO A 89 0.61 -12.98 -1.59
CA PRO A 89 -0.48 -12.09 -1.99
C PRO A 89 -1.80 -12.84 -2.23
N LYS A 90 -1.74 -14.14 -2.47
CA LYS A 90 -2.91 -15.02 -2.70
C LYS A 90 -3.51 -15.55 -1.39
N ARG A 91 -2.80 -15.43 -0.27
CA ARG A 91 -3.27 -15.86 1.03
C ARG A 91 -4.61 -15.19 1.36
N THR A 92 -5.53 -15.93 1.95
CA THR A 92 -6.80 -15.35 2.44
C THR A 92 -6.54 -14.32 3.54
N ALA A 93 -7.17 -13.16 3.45
CA ALA A 93 -6.93 -12.05 4.38
C ALA A 93 -7.19 -12.42 5.84
N SER A 94 -8.23 -13.23 6.11
CA SER A 94 -8.55 -13.67 7.48
C SER A 94 -7.44 -14.48 8.16
N THR A 95 -6.45 -14.98 7.43
CA THR A 95 -5.36 -15.80 8.00
C THR A 95 -4.31 -15.01 8.79
N ILE A 96 -4.37 -13.66 8.77
CA ILE A 96 -3.53 -12.82 9.63
C ILE A 96 -4.14 -12.55 11.02
N ALA A 97 -5.31 -13.12 11.28
CA ALA A 97 -5.97 -13.12 12.58
C ALA A 97 -6.27 -14.55 13.01
N ASP A 98 -6.54 -14.78 14.28
CA ASP A 98 -7.14 -16.01 14.76
C ASP A 98 -8.66 -16.06 14.46
N ARG A 99 -9.33 -17.15 14.83
CA ARG A 99 -10.77 -17.33 14.61
C ARG A 99 -11.64 -16.29 15.34
N ASN A 100 -11.10 -15.72 16.42
CA ASN A 100 -11.77 -14.71 17.24
C ASN A 100 -11.41 -13.27 16.80
N GLY A 101 -10.62 -13.12 15.72
CA GLY A 101 -10.18 -11.82 15.23
C GLY A 101 -9.02 -11.21 16.03
N LYS A 102 -8.41 -11.97 16.95
CA LYS A 102 -7.19 -11.54 17.62
C LYS A 102 -6.02 -11.57 16.66
N LEU A 103 -5.09 -10.64 16.87
CA LEU A 103 -3.86 -10.57 16.08
C LEU A 103 -3.03 -11.85 16.25
N ASN A 104 -2.26 -12.15 15.23
CA ASN A 104 -1.21 -13.17 15.27
C ASN A 104 0.10 -12.58 14.74
N GLU A 105 1.19 -13.31 14.88
CA GLU A 105 2.53 -12.87 14.46
C GLU A 105 2.60 -12.39 12.99
N ARG A 106 1.71 -12.90 12.12
CA ARG A 106 1.64 -12.46 10.71
C ARG A 106 1.15 -11.02 10.59
N ALA A 107 0.19 -10.62 11.44
CA ALA A 107 -0.32 -9.25 11.45
C ALA A 107 0.77 -8.27 11.90
N GLU A 108 1.52 -8.63 12.94
CA GLU A 108 2.65 -7.82 13.44
C GLU A 108 3.71 -7.64 12.36
N LYS A 109 4.22 -8.74 11.80
CA LYS A 109 5.20 -8.72 10.71
C LYS A 109 4.73 -7.91 9.50
N LEU A 110 3.44 -7.97 9.18
CA LEU A 110 2.89 -7.25 8.04
C LEU A 110 2.82 -5.74 8.30
N VAL A 111 2.38 -5.33 9.49
CA VAL A 111 2.34 -3.91 9.87
C VAL A 111 3.74 -3.31 9.87
N ASP A 112 4.72 -4.00 10.47
CA ASP A 112 6.11 -3.57 10.47
C ASP A 112 6.66 -3.45 9.06
N ALA A 113 6.38 -4.43 8.19
CA ALA A 113 6.79 -4.41 6.80
C ALA A 113 6.15 -3.25 6.01
N ILE A 114 4.86 -2.96 6.23
CA ILE A 114 4.17 -1.83 5.59
C ILE A 114 4.82 -0.52 6.01
N LYS A 115 5.00 -0.31 7.32
CA LYS A 115 5.62 0.90 7.85
C LYS A 115 7.06 1.08 7.33
N ALA A 116 7.84 0.01 7.30
CA ALA A 116 9.22 0.05 6.81
C ALA A 116 9.30 0.41 5.32
N VAL A 117 8.47 -0.26 4.47
CA VAL A 117 8.44 0.05 3.03
C VAL A 117 8.08 1.50 2.76
N LEU A 118 7.10 2.04 3.49
CA LEU A 118 6.66 3.42 3.29
C LEU A 118 7.69 4.43 3.77
N LYS A 119 8.40 4.16 4.88
CA LYS A 119 9.51 5.01 5.34
C LYS A 119 10.63 5.05 4.31
N ASP A 120 11.08 3.87 3.83
CA ASP A 120 12.11 3.81 2.80
C ASP A 120 11.68 4.52 1.50
N ALA A 121 10.38 4.42 1.15
CA ALA A 121 9.85 5.11 -0.01
C ALA A 121 9.84 6.63 0.17
N ILE A 122 9.53 7.14 1.36
CA ILE A 122 9.57 8.57 1.69
C ILE A 122 11.01 9.08 1.64
N GLU A 123 11.95 8.36 2.23
CA GLU A 123 13.39 8.70 2.21
C GLU A 123 13.93 8.75 0.78
N ALA A 124 13.54 7.80 -0.09
CA ALA A 124 13.89 7.80 -1.51
C ALA A 124 13.06 8.79 -2.35
N GLY A 125 12.14 9.54 -1.74
CA GLY A 125 11.30 10.53 -2.41
C GLY A 125 10.20 9.98 -3.31
N GLY A 126 9.74 8.77 -3.06
CA GLY A 126 8.69 8.11 -3.82
C GLY A 126 9.20 7.31 -5.01
N SER A 127 8.27 6.74 -5.78
CA SER A 127 8.55 5.95 -7.00
C SER A 127 8.13 6.73 -8.23
N SER A 128 9.05 7.01 -9.13
CA SER A 128 8.78 7.61 -10.43
C SER A 128 8.88 6.55 -11.52
N LEU A 129 7.74 5.89 -11.84
CA LEU A 129 7.72 4.85 -12.87
C LEU A 129 7.48 5.39 -14.29
N ARG A 130 6.74 6.50 -14.43
CA ARG A 130 6.43 7.14 -15.71
C ARG A 130 6.36 8.66 -15.59
N ASP A 131 5.18 9.18 -15.26
CA ASP A 131 4.88 10.62 -15.32
C ASP A 131 4.85 11.29 -13.94
N HIS A 132 5.04 10.50 -12.87
CA HIS A 132 5.02 11.04 -11.51
C HIS A 132 6.29 11.83 -11.22
N ARG A 133 6.11 13.14 -10.99
CA ARG A 133 7.16 14.06 -10.56
C ARG A 133 6.74 14.73 -9.26
N ARG A 134 7.71 15.08 -8.44
CA ARG A 134 7.48 15.90 -7.26
C ARG A 134 7.08 17.33 -7.66
N ALA A 135 6.61 18.13 -6.69
CA ALA A 135 6.23 19.52 -6.94
C ALA A 135 7.39 20.37 -7.47
N ASP A 136 8.63 20.04 -7.13
CA ASP A 136 9.86 20.67 -7.62
C ASP A 136 10.35 20.09 -8.97
N GLY A 137 9.61 19.15 -9.57
CA GLY A 137 9.95 18.49 -10.84
C GLY A 137 10.93 17.33 -10.72
N SER A 138 11.50 17.06 -9.53
CA SER A 138 12.42 15.94 -9.29
C SER A 138 11.73 14.58 -9.38
N LEU A 139 12.51 13.54 -9.66
CA LEU A 139 12.06 12.16 -9.69
C LEU A 139 12.33 11.51 -8.32
N GLY A 140 11.48 10.57 -7.92
CA GLY A 140 11.78 9.71 -6.79
C GLY A 140 12.63 8.50 -7.25
N ASP A 141 13.39 7.92 -6.32
CA ASP A 141 14.36 6.85 -6.59
C ASP A 141 13.96 5.49 -6.01
N PHE A 142 12.80 5.37 -5.38
CA PHE A 142 12.41 4.11 -4.72
C PHE A 142 12.25 2.93 -5.69
N GLN A 143 12.03 3.16 -6.99
CA GLN A 143 11.98 2.11 -8.01
C GLN A 143 13.27 1.27 -8.06
N HIS A 144 14.41 1.83 -7.71
CA HIS A 144 15.69 1.10 -7.66
C HIS A 144 15.80 0.17 -6.44
N ASN A 145 14.89 0.31 -5.47
CA ASN A 145 14.82 -0.51 -4.25
C ASN A 145 13.80 -1.64 -4.34
N PHE A 146 13.11 -1.83 -5.47
CA PHE A 146 12.11 -2.88 -5.62
C PHE A 146 12.70 -4.28 -5.44
N ARG A 147 12.05 -5.08 -4.61
CA ARG A 147 12.42 -6.47 -4.36
C ARG A 147 11.65 -7.44 -5.23
N VAL A 148 10.39 -7.13 -5.55
CA VAL A 148 9.51 -7.96 -6.37
C VAL A 148 8.76 -7.16 -7.43
N TYR A 149 8.38 -5.91 -7.14
CA TYR A 149 7.55 -5.13 -8.07
C TYR A 149 8.28 -4.90 -9.38
N ASP A 150 7.57 -5.14 -10.51
CA ASP A 150 8.05 -5.03 -11.89
C ASP A 150 9.28 -5.89 -12.26
N ARG A 151 9.53 -6.97 -11.47
CA ARG A 151 10.68 -7.86 -11.64
C ARG A 151 10.27 -9.27 -12.06
N GLU A 152 9.20 -9.40 -12.88
CA GLU A 152 8.75 -10.69 -13.39
C GLU A 152 9.87 -11.44 -14.13
N GLY A 153 10.08 -12.71 -13.78
CA GLY A 153 11.09 -13.57 -14.39
C GLY A 153 12.51 -13.40 -13.83
N GLU A 154 12.78 -12.30 -13.14
CA GLU A 154 14.08 -12.06 -12.51
C GLU A 154 14.30 -12.95 -11.27
N PRO A 155 15.58 -13.18 -10.89
CA PRO A 155 15.91 -13.89 -9.67
C PRO A 155 15.51 -13.08 -8.44
N CYS A 156 14.87 -13.76 -7.47
CA CYS A 156 14.60 -13.20 -6.16
C CYS A 156 15.91 -12.87 -5.44
N LEU A 157 16.01 -11.66 -4.90
CA LEU A 157 17.23 -11.22 -4.20
C LEU A 157 17.51 -12.02 -2.92
N SER A 158 16.50 -12.70 -2.33
CA SER A 158 16.65 -13.48 -1.10
C SER A 158 16.90 -14.96 -1.35
N CYS A 159 16.24 -15.61 -2.34
CA CYS A 159 16.32 -17.07 -2.51
C CYS A 159 16.71 -17.53 -3.92
N LYS A 160 16.98 -16.58 -4.83
CA LYS A 160 17.31 -16.80 -6.26
C LYS A 160 16.19 -17.44 -7.10
N GLY A 161 15.07 -17.85 -6.49
CA GLY A 161 13.89 -18.33 -7.22
C GLY A 161 13.29 -17.22 -8.10
N LYS A 162 12.60 -17.57 -9.16
CA LYS A 162 12.02 -16.58 -10.09
C LYS A 162 10.83 -15.84 -9.48
N ILE A 163 10.83 -14.52 -9.61
CA ILE A 163 9.67 -13.67 -9.30
C ILE A 163 8.57 -13.98 -10.31
N LYS A 164 7.34 -14.11 -9.81
CA LYS A 164 6.15 -14.35 -10.63
C LYS A 164 5.24 -13.13 -10.61
N ARG A 165 4.51 -12.96 -11.72
CA ARG A 165 3.43 -12.00 -11.86
C ARG A 165 2.10 -12.74 -11.98
N ILE A 166 1.07 -12.22 -11.32
CA ILE A 166 -0.33 -12.60 -11.49
C ILE A 166 -1.19 -11.34 -11.58
N VAL A 167 -2.44 -11.47 -12.02
CA VAL A 167 -3.41 -10.37 -12.01
C VAL A 167 -4.38 -10.58 -10.84
N GLN A 168 -4.53 -9.58 -9.99
CA GLN A 168 -5.51 -9.56 -8.90
C GLN A 168 -6.22 -8.20 -8.88
N GLY A 169 -7.54 -8.20 -8.95
CA GLY A 169 -8.34 -6.96 -8.99
C GLY A 169 -7.95 -6.02 -10.14
N GLY A 170 -7.68 -6.56 -11.33
CA GLY A 170 -7.29 -5.79 -12.51
C GLY A 170 -5.86 -5.20 -12.47
N ARG A 171 -5.07 -5.52 -11.44
CA ARG A 171 -3.70 -4.98 -11.27
C ARG A 171 -2.66 -6.09 -11.22
N SER A 172 -1.49 -5.85 -11.81
CA SER A 172 -0.34 -6.76 -11.70
C SER A 172 0.11 -6.88 -10.26
N THR A 173 0.36 -8.10 -9.82
CA THR A 173 0.86 -8.46 -8.49
C THR A 173 2.11 -9.29 -8.67
N PHE A 174 3.22 -8.82 -8.13
CA PHE A 174 4.52 -9.47 -8.23
C PHE A 174 4.89 -10.09 -6.89
N TYR A 175 5.44 -11.30 -6.90
CA TYR A 175 5.80 -12.01 -5.68
C TYR A 175 6.81 -13.13 -5.94
N CYS A 176 7.53 -13.53 -4.90
CA CYS A 176 8.37 -14.72 -4.90
C CYS A 176 7.63 -15.91 -4.31
N PRO A 177 7.27 -16.96 -5.10
CA PRO A 177 6.53 -18.10 -4.56
C PRO A 177 7.31 -18.96 -3.56
N SER A 178 8.64 -18.86 -3.55
CA SER A 178 9.49 -19.58 -2.60
C SER A 178 9.57 -18.88 -1.24
N CYS A 179 9.66 -17.53 -1.23
CA CYS A 179 9.78 -16.75 0.00
C CYS A 179 8.43 -16.45 0.67
N GLN A 180 7.37 -16.32 -0.11
CA GLN A 180 6.05 -15.86 0.35
C GLN A 180 5.07 -17.04 0.42
N LYS A 181 4.73 -17.46 1.63
CA LYS A 181 3.85 -18.61 1.91
C LYS A 181 2.46 -18.14 2.37
#